data_a9ce61f27d9bef64a6cbf038d0a03314
#
_entry.id   a9ce61f27d9bef64a6cbf038d0a03314
#
_cell.length_a   1.000
_cell.length_b   1.000
_cell.length_c   1.000
_cell.angle_alpha   90.00
_cell.angle_beta   90.00
_cell.angle_gamma   90.00
#
_symmetry.space_group_name_H-M   'P 1'
#
loop_
_entity.id
_entity.type
_entity.pdbx_description
1 polymer ?
#
loop_
_entity_poly.entity_id
_entity_poly.type
_entity_poly.pdbx_seq_one_letter_code
_entity_poly.pdbx_strand_id
1 'polypeptide(L)'
;MRAGPNLGTWALLGDAIRGDGTARRALILVENLSVPFDRRVWQECTTLRDAGWEVHVICPRGEKRDTEPEAVIDGVRIHRYPLRAATGGPAGYLREYGSALWHTVRLARKVGPVDVVHACNPPDLLFLPALWLKRRGARFVFDQHDLVPELYLSRFDRGKDLLYRAVCALERRTYRAADIVLATNESYRDVAVRRGGRQPEDVFVVRSAPQIDRFQPVPPEPELKRGKPHLLCYLGVMGPQDGVDYALRALAKLRDELGRTDWHAVFVGAGDAFDAMVELSRRLGLSEQVQFTGRIPDADLVRYLSTADVCLSPDPRNPLNDVSTMNKVLEYMAMGRPIVSFDLKEARVSAGDAAVYAPANDEAEFARLIALLMDDPEKRIRMGKIGQERISGPLSWQNSQASLLAAYAAACRDHAPVSAATRSAQKRRAVER
;
A
#
# COMPACT_ATOMS: atom_id res chain seq x y z
N MET A 1 11.68 -27.19 -12.38
CA MET A 1 12.08 -27.75 -11.06
C MET A 1 11.76 -26.69 -10.01
N ARG A 2 10.78 -26.92 -9.14
CA ARG A 2 10.48 -26.00 -8.03
C ARG A 2 11.64 -26.12 -7.03
N ALA A 3 12.36 -25.03 -6.76
CA ALA A 3 13.34 -24.99 -5.69
C ALA A 3 12.63 -25.29 -4.36
N GLY A 4 13.10 -26.30 -3.63
CA GLY A 4 12.58 -26.63 -2.31
C GLY A 4 12.84 -25.47 -1.33
N PRO A 5 12.01 -25.32 -0.29
CA PRO A 5 12.15 -24.25 0.68
C PRO A 5 13.50 -24.33 1.40
N ASN A 6 14.16 -23.19 1.56
CA ASN A 6 15.47 -23.03 2.20
C ASN A 6 15.37 -23.41 3.70
N LEU A 7 16.42 -23.94 4.31
CA LEU A 7 16.47 -24.41 5.71
C LEU A 7 15.96 -23.38 6.75
N GLY A 8 15.99 -22.05 6.45
CA GLY A 8 15.38 -21.02 7.26
C GLY A 8 13.86 -21.04 7.28
N THR A 9 13.21 -21.59 6.26
CA THR A 9 11.74 -21.68 6.14
C THR A 9 11.15 -22.73 7.11
N TRP A 10 11.89 -23.78 7.42
CA TRP A 10 11.45 -24.83 8.33
C TRP A 10 11.35 -24.39 9.79
N ALA A 11 12.26 -23.49 10.23
CA ALA A 11 12.20 -22.95 11.59
C ALA A 11 10.94 -22.06 11.78
N LEU A 12 10.50 -21.37 10.72
CA LEU A 12 9.33 -20.47 10.75
C LEU A 12 7.98 -21.23 10.62
N LEU A 13 7.97 -22.43 10.04
CA LEU A 13 6.79 -23.30 10.01
C LEU A 13 6.36 -23.79 11.40
N GLY A 14 7.31 -23.95 12.33
CA GLY A 14 7.01 -24.33 13.72
C GLY A 14 6.15 -23.31 14.47
N ASP A 15 6.23 -22.02 14.10
CA ASP A 15 5.47 -20.95 14.74
C ASP A 15 4.00 -20.88 14.27
N ALA A 16 3.68 -21.48 13.12
CA ALA A 16 2.31 -21.56 12.59
C ALA A 16 1.47 -22.70 13.21
N ILE A 17 2.09 -23.58 13.99
CA ILE A 17 1.43 -24.74 14.60
C ILE A 17 1.37 -24.56 16.11
N ARG A 18 0.20 -24.85 16.70
CA ARG A 18 0.04 -24.87 18.16
C ARG A 18 0.66 -26.15 18.73
N GLY A 19 0.89 -26.14 20.04
CA GLY A 19 1.42 -27.31 20.74
C GLY A 19 0.54 -28.58 20.67
N ASP A 20 -0.74 -28.46 20.27
CA ASP A 20 -1.67 -29.55 20.01
C ASP A 20 -1.66 -30.04 18.55
N GLY A 21 -0.77 -29.51 17.71
CA GLY A 21 -0.64 -29.87 16.29
C GLY A 21 -1.63 -29.16 15.35
N THR A 22 -2.49 -28.28 15.85
CA THR A 22 -3.43 -27.51 15.02
C THR A 22 -2.80 -26.25 14.47
N ALA A 23 -3.20 -25.84 13.27
CA ALA A 23 -2.75 -24.56 12.68
C ALA A 23 -3.19 -23.36 13.52
N ARG A 24 -2.31 -22.39 13.70
CA ARG A 24 -2.67 -21.10 14.28
C ARG A 24 -3.54 -20.31 13.30
N ARG A 25 -4.45 -19.53 13.85
CA ARG A 25 -5.41 -18.74 13.07
C ARG A 25 -5.04 -17.27 13.11
N ALA A 26 -4.88 -16.67 11.92
CA ALA A 26 -4.72 -15.23 11.71
C ALA A 26 -6.04 -14.63 11.20
N LEU A 27 -6.45 -13.50 11.78
CA LEU A 27 -7.58 -12.70 11.32
C LEU A 27 -7.09 -11.34 10.88
N ILE A 28 -7.18 -11.04 9.59
CA ILE A 28 -6.77 -9.76 9.00
C ILE A 28 -8.01 -8.89 8.84
N LEU A 29 -7.93 -7.64 9.32
CA LEU A 29 -9.00 -6.63 9.30
C LEU A 29 -8.62 -5.51 8.35
N VAL A 30 -9.44 -5.29 7.33
CA VAL A 30 -9.28 -4.23 6.32
C VAL A 30 -10.60 -3.45 6.22
N GLU A 31 -10.52 -2.14 6.05
CA GLU A 31 -11.73 -1.31 5.96
C GLU A 31 -11.87 -0.61 4.60
N ASN A 32 -10.78 -0.24 3.98
CA ASN A 32 -10.75 0.63 2.81
C ASN A 32 -10.90 -0.08 1.46
N LEU A 33 -10.48 -1.35 1.36
CA LEU A 33 -10.48 -2.10 0.10
C LEU A 33 -10.95 -3.55 0.29
N SER A 34 -11.55 -4.11 -0.76
CA SER A 34 -11.83 -5.55 -0.80
C SER A 34 -10.56 -6.37 -1.00
N VAL A 35 -10.59 -7.64 -0.53
CA VAL A 35 -9.52 -8.61 -0.76
C VAL A 35 -10.09 -9.70 -1.68
N PRO A 36 -9.32 -10.11 -2.72
CA PRO A 36 -7.89 -9.90 -3.00
C PRO A 36 -7.53 -8.62 -3.80
N PHE A 37 -8.46 -7.67 -4.00
CA PHE A 37 -8.17 -6.44 -4.72
C PHE A 37 -7.09 -5.58 -4.03
N ASP A 38 -7.06 -5.54 -2.69
CA ASP A 38 -5.91 -5.02 -1.93
C ASP A 38 -4.72 -5.98 -2.08
N ARG A 39 -3.76 -5.58 -2.90
CA ARG A 39 -2.64 -6.43 -3.31
C ARG A 39 -1.64 -6.68 -2.19
N ARG A 40 -1.40 -5.67 -1.34
CA ARG A 40 -0.50 -5.84 -0.20
C ARG A 40 -1.07 -6.87 0.76
N VAL A 41 -2.30 -6.67 1.19
CA VAL A 41 -2.99 -7.60 2.08
C VAL A 41 -3.08 -8.99 1.47
N TRP A 42 -3.32 -9.09 0.16
CA TRP A 42 -3.35 -10.39 -0.52
C TRP A 42 -2.00 -11.11 -0.50
N GLN A 43 -0.90 -10.40 -0.74
CA GLN A 43 0.45 -10.97 -0.62
C GLN A 43 0.75 -11.44 0.81
N GLU A 44 0.32 -10.71 1.82
CA GLU A 44 0.44 -11.09 3.24
C GLU A 44 -0.39 -12.34 3.55
N CYS A 45 -1.65 -12.37 3.11
CA CYS A 45 -2.54 -13.53 3.27
C CYS A 45 -1.93 -14.81 2.69
N THR A 46 -1.45 -14.73 1.44
CA THR A 46 -0.87 -15.89 0.75
C THR A 46 0.43 -16.32 1.40
N THR A 47 1.26 -15.38 1.84
CA THR A 47 2.50 -15.68 2.60
C THR A 47 2.22 -16.42 3.90
N LEU A 48 1.24 -15.95 4.69
CA LEU A 48 0.87 -16.61 5.95
C LEU A 48 0.25 -17.98 5.72
N ARG A 49 -0.62 -18.12 4.72
CA ARG A 49 -1.18 -19.43 4.32
C ARG A 49 -0.06 -20.41 3.94
N ASP A 50 0.89 -19.99 3.12
CA ASP A 50 1.99 -20.84 2.66
C ASP A 50 2.94 -21.22 3.81
N ALA A 51 2.99 -20.40 4.86
CA ALA A 51 3.66 -20.70 6.11
C ALA A 51 2.82 -21.58 7.07
N GLY A 52 1.63 -22.05 6.66
CA GLY A 52 0.80 -22.99 7.43
C GLY A 52 -0.23 -22.36 8.35
N TRP A 53 -0.48 -21.04 8.27
CA TRP A 53 -1.54 -20.38 9.05
C TRP A 53 -2.93 -20.62 8.44
N GLU A 54 -3.94 -20.78 9.27
CA GLU A 54 -5.34 -20.64 8.87
C GLU A 54 -5.67 -19.13 8.77
N VAL A 55 -5.81 -18.63 7.54
CA VAL A 55 -5.98 -17.19 7.31
C VAL A 55 -7.43 -16.83 7.04
N HIS A 56 -7.95 -15.90 7.82
CA HIS A 56 -9.25 -15.27 7.65
C HIS A 56 -9.07 -13.77 7.37
N VAL A 57 -9.91 -13.21 6.50
CA VAL A 57 -9.95 -11.78 6.21
C VAL A 57 -11.36 -11.26 6.44
N ILE A 58 -11.48 -10.08 7.07
CA ILE A 58 -12.72 -9.30 7.11
C ILE A 58 -12.46 -8.00 6.39
N CYS A 59 -13.22 -7.74 5.30
CA CYS A 59 -13.07 -6.56 4.45
C CYS A 59 -14.42 -6.09 3.90
N PRO A 60 -14.52 -4.89 3.31
CA PRO A 60 -15.70 -4.48 2.58
C PRO A 60 -15.86 -5.28 1.28
N ARG A 61 -17.09 -5.28 0.74
CA ARG A 61 -17.35 -5.73 -0.62
C ARG A 61 -16.83 -4.72 -1.62
N GLY A 62 -16.32 -5.21 -2.74
CA GLY A 62 -16.03 -4.36 -3.89
C GLY A 62 -17.31 -4.01 -4.67
N GLU A 63 -17.22 -2.99 -5.52
CA GLU A 63 -18.36 -2.54 -6.33
C GLU A 63 -18.65 -3.44 -7.53
N LYS A 64 -17.63 -3.85 -8.28
CA LYS A 64 -17.74 -4.63 -9.52
C LYS A 64 -17.12 -6.02 -9.42
N ARG A 65 -16.25 -6.23 -8.45
CA ARG A 65 -15.58 -7.50 -8.14
C ARG A 65 -15.64 -7.72 -6.63
N ASP A 66 -15.37 -8.92 -6.17
CA ASP A 66 -15.37 -9.22 -4.74
C ASP A 66 -16.72 -8.92 -4.06
N THR A 67 -17.83 -9.17 -4.77
CA THR A 67 -19.19 -8.81 -4.32
C THR A 67 -19.79 -9.85 -3.40
N GLU A 68 -19.35 -11.11 -3.46
CA GLU A 68 -19.86 -12.20 -2.65
C GLU A 68 -19.55 -11.99 -1.15
N PRO A 69 -20.50 -12.25 -0.25
CA PRO A 69 -20.31 -12.04 1.18
C PRO A 69 -19.24 -12.93 1.81
N GLU A 70 -19.03 -14.11 1.26
CA GLU A 70 -18.02 -15.07 1.69
C GLU A 70 -17.38 -15.74 0.48
N ALA A 71 -16.07 -15.93 0.55
CA ALA A 71 -15.32 -16.66 -0.46
C ALA A 71 -14.15 -17.41 0.19
N VAL A 72 -13.72 -18.48 -0.46
CA VAL A 72 -12.44 -19.13 -0.19
C VAL A 72 -11.64 -19.05 -1.47
N ILE A 73 -10.56 -18.28 -1.46
CA ILE A 73 -9.69 -18.06 -2.61
C ILE A 73 -8.29 -18.51 -2.21
N ASP A 74 -7.71 -19.43 -2.96
CA ASP A 74 -6.39 -20.00 -2.68
C ASP A 74 -6.19 -20.44 -1.21
N GLY A 75 -7.23 -20.98 -0.57
CA GLY A 75 -7.20 -21.42 0.82
C GLY A 75 -7.38 -20.31 1.88
N VAL A 76 -7.45 -19.04 1.49
CA VAL A 76 -7.76 -17.91 2.36
C VAL A 76 -9.27 -17.74 2.48
N ARG A 77 -9.79 -17.63 3.70
CA ARG A 77 -11.23 -17.43 3.96
C ARG A 77 -11.54 -15.94 4.09
N ILE A 78 -12.39 -15.42 3.21
CA ILE A 78 -12.70 -14.00 3.12
C ILE A 78 -14.17 -13.78 3.51
N HIS A 79 -14.41 -12.88 4.46
CA HIS A 79 -15.72 -12.46 4.95
C HIS A 79 -15.93 -10.99 4.58
N ARG A 80 -16.87 -10.70 3.69
CA ARG A 80 -17.08 -9.35 3.18
C ARG A 80 -18.38 -8.76 3.70
N TYR A 81 -18.34 -7.49 4.10
CA TYR A 81 -19.50 -6.74 4.56
C TYR A 81 -19.87 -5.62 3.59
N PRO A 82 -21.16 -5.24 3.50
CA PRO A 82 -21.55 -4.08 2.71
C PRO A 82 -21.07 -2.80 3.40
N LEU A 83 -20.30 -1.98 2.67
CA LEU A 83 -19.88 -0.67 3.11
C LEU A 83 -20.40 0.36 2.11
N ARG A 84 -21.01 1.43 2.60
CA ARG A 84 -21.40 2.59 1.79
C ARG A 84 -20.37 3.68 2.04
N ALA A 85 -19.68 4.10 0.99
CA ALA A 85 -18.74 5.20 1.06
C ALA A 85 -19.39 6.46 1.62
N ALA A 86 -18.65 7.24 2.41
CA ALA A 86 -19.12 8.47 2.99
C ALA A 86 -19.54 9.46 1.90
N THR A 87 -20.79 9.91 1.97
CA THR A 87 -21.29 11.01 1.15
C THR A 87 -21.23 12.29 1.97
N GLY A 88 -20.13 13.04 1.84
CA GLY A 88 -19.96 14.40 2.36
C GLY A 88 -19.87 14.54 3.89
N GLY A 89 -18.86 15.30 4.34
CA GLY A 89 -18.72 15.82 5.69
C GLY A 89 -18.42 14.83 6.82
N PRO A 90 -18.12 15.31 8.04
CA PRO A 90 -17.71 14.48 9.18
C PRO A 90 -18.75 13.44 9.62
N ALA A 91 -20.04 13.73 9.48
CA ALA A 91 -21.12 12.80 9.83
C ALA A 91 -21.16 11.57 8.91
N GLY A 92 -20.80 11.74 7.62
CA GLY A 92 -20.68 10.64 6.67
C GLY A 92 -19.59 9.65 7.08
N TYR A 93 -18.41 10.15 7.41
CA TYR A 93 -17.28 9.32 7.90
C TYR A 93 -17.60 8.62 9.23
N LEU A 94 -18.27 9.31 10.15
CA LEU A 94 -18.66 8.68 11.42
C LEU A 94 -19.62 7.50 11.21
N ARG A 95 -20.56 7.65 10.27
CA ARG A 95 -21.50 6.57 9.91
C ARG A 95 -20.80 5.42 9.20
N GLU A 96 -19.88 5.70 8.26
CA GLU A 96 -19.09 4.70 7.54
C GLU A 96 -18.26 3.89 8.51
N TYR A 97 -17.42 4.53 9.31
CA TYR A 97 -16.54 3.85 10.28
C TYR A 97 -17.34 3.13 11.39
N GLY A 98 -18.45 3.72 11.86
CA GLY A 98 -19.33 3.06 12.83
C GLY A 98 -19.94 1.76 12.26
N SER A 99 -20.38 1.80 10.99
CA SER A 99 -20.90 0.63 10.29
C SER A 99 -19.80 -0.43 10.08
N ALA A 100 -18.60 -0.01 9.63
CA ALA A 100 -17.47 -0.90 9.44
C ALA A 100 -17.06 -1.61 10.73
N LEU A 101 -16.96 -0.88 11.85
CA LEU A 101 -16.64 -1.43 13.16
C LEU A 101 -17.70 -2.46 13.63
N TRP A 102 -18.97 -2.14 13.47
CA TRP A 102 -20.06 -3.04 13.84
C TRP A 102 -20.01 -4.34 13.03
N HIS A 103 -19.84 -4.25 11.70
CA HIS A 103 -19.70 -5.41 10.83
C HIS A 103 -18.46 -6.23 11.16
N THR A 104 -17.33 -5.57 11.39
CA THR A 104 -16.07 -6.22 11.76
C THR A 104 -16.23 -7.03 13.05
N VAL A 105 -16.79 -6.45 14.11
CA VAL A 105 -17.01 -7.16 15.38
C VAL A 105 -18.01 -8.32 15.20
N ARG A 106 -19.07 -8.14 14.42
CA ARG A 106 -20.05 -9.19 14.14
C ARG A 106 -19.42 -10.38 13.41
N LEU A 107 -18.63 -10.10 12.37
CA LEU A 107 -17.95 -11.13 11.57
C LEU A 107 -16.83 -11.82 12.37
N ALA A 108 -16.05 -11.05 13.16
CA ALA A 108 -15.04 -11.61 14.04
C ALA A 108 -15.63 -12.57 15.10
N ARG A 109 -16.86 -12.31 15.58
CA ARG A 109 -17.59 -13.28 16.43
C ARG A 109 -17.91 -14.59 15.69
N LYS A 110 -18.24 -14.50 14.39
CA LYS A 110 -18.52 -15.66 13.54
C LYS A 110 -17.26 -16.48 13.26
N VAL A 111 -16.12 -15.82 13.03
CA VAL A 111 -14.81 -16.47 12.86
C VAL A 111 -14.40 -17.22 14.14
N GLY A 112 -14.71 -16.67 15.30
CA GLY A 112 -14.40 -17.28 16.59
C GLY A 112 -13.00 -16.92 17.12
N PRO A 113 -12.39 -17.79 17.97
CA PRO A 113 -11.07 -17.53 18.55
C PRO A 113 -9.97 -17.50 17.49
N VAL A 114 -9.06 -16.53 17.62
CA VAL A 114 -7.88 -16.37 16.75
C VAL A 114 -6.63 -16.19 17.59
N ASP A 115 -5.47 -16.58 17.06
CA ASP A 115 -4.17 -16.40 17.74
C ASP A 115 -3.60 -15.01 17.48
N VAL A 116 -3.76 -14.51 16.25
CA VAL A 116 -3.31 -13.18 15.84
C VAL A 116 -4.48 -12.43 15.19
N VAL A 117 -4.72 -11.19 15.62
CA VAL A 117 -5.50 -10.21 14.89
C VAL A 117 -4.54 -9.21 14.26
N HIS A 118 -4.62 -9.02 12.96
CA HIS A 118 -3.80 -8.14 12.16
C HIS A 118 -4.72 -7.04 11.58
N ALA A 119 -4.54 -5.79 11.99
CA ALA A 119 -5.37 -4.70 11.53
C ALA A 119 -4.57 -3.72 10.67
N CYS A 120 -5.07 -3.48 9.46
CA CYS A 120 -4.51 -2.54 8.49
C CYS A 120 -5.17 -1.17 8.64
N ASN A 121 -4.41 -0.09 8.58
CA ASN A 121 -4.95 1.26 8.50
C ASN A 121 -4.92 1.80 7.06
N PRO A 122 -5.62 2.89 6.69
CA PRO A 122 -6.69 3.52 7.48
C PRO A 122 -7.95 2.67 7.58
N PRO A 123 -8.84 2.91 8.58
CA PRO A 123 -8.72 3.91 9.66
C PRO A 123 -7.99 3.36 10.89
N ASP A 124 -7.41 4.24 11.69
CA ASP A 124 -6.80 3.86 12.97
C ASP A 124 -7.83 3.41 14.04
N LEU A 125 -9.10 3.27 13.68
CA LEU A 125 -10.16 2.80 14.57
C LEU A 125 -10.22 1.27 14.72
N LEU A 126 -9.57 0.51 13.82
CA LEU A 126 -9.58 -0.96 13.86
C LEU A 126 -8.86 -1.55 15.09
N PHE A 127 -8.11 -0.72 15.85
CA PHE A 127 -7.60 -1.17 17.15
C PHE A 127 -8.71 -1.52 18.16
N LEU A 128 -9.93 -0.99 18.02
CA LEU A 128 -11.05 -1.30 18.92
C LEU A 128 -11.49 -2.77 18.83
N PRO A 129 -11.84 -3.32 17.65
CA PRO A 129 -12.07 -4.75 17.52
C PRO A 129 -10.82 -5.60 17.84
N ALA A 130 -9.62 -5.10 17.52
CA ALA A 130 -8.37 -5.80 17.87
C ALA A 130 -8.19 -5.91 19.39
N LEU A 131 -8.43 -4.85 20.17
CA LEU A 131 -8.42 -4.90 21.63
C LEU A 131 -9.45 -5.87 22.22
N TRP A 132 -10.64 -5.94 21.60
CA TRP A 132 -11.66 -6.90 22.02
C TRP A 132 -11.21 -8.36 21.81
N LEU A 133 -10.54 -8.67 20.68
CA LEU A 133 -9.94 -9.96 20.41
C LEU A 133 -8.72 -10.22 21.32
N LYS A 134 -7.90 -9.20 21.57
CA LYS A 134 -6.75 -9.29 22.48
C LYS A 134 -7.16 -9.69 23.90
N ARG A 135 -8.28 -9.15 24.42
CA ARG A 135 -8.85 -9.59 25.70
C ARG A 135 -9.32 -11.06 25.70
N ARG A 136 -9.44 -11.66 24.53
CA ARG A 136 -9.78 -13.08 24.34
C ARG A 136 -8.56 -13.96 24.07
N GLY A 137 -7.37 -13.40 24.15
CA GLY A 137 -6.11 -14.12 24.02
C GLY A 137 -5.41 -13.95 22.67
N ALA A 138 -5.95 -13.19 21.72
CA ALA A 138 -5.25 -12.88 20.48
C ALA A 138 -4.08 -11.93 20.71
N ARG A 139 -3.03 -12.01 19.88
CA ARG A 139 -2.00 -10.98 19.75
C ARG A 139 -2.41 -9.99 18.69
N PHE A 140 -2.06 -8.73 18.86
CA PHE A 140 -2.41 -7.65 17.95
C PHE A 140 -1.19 -7.21 17.13
N VAL A 141 -1.23 -7.44 15.83
CA VAL A 141 -0.31 -6.91 14.82
C VAL A 141 -0.98 -5.71 14.15
N PHE A 142 -0.38 -4.54 14.25
CA PHE A 142 -0.82 -3.33 13.55
C PHE A 142 -0.01 -3.15 12.28
N ASP A 143 -0.65 -3.21 11.12
CA ASP A 143 -0.02 -2.95 9.83
C ASP A 143 -0.32 -1.51 9.39
N GLN A 144 0.72 -0.70 9.45
CA GLN A 144 0.66 0.72 9.14
C GLN A 144 0.88 0.95 7.64
N HIS A 145 -0.20 1.06 6.87
CA HIS A 145 -0.15 1.37 5.45
C HIS A 145 0.04 2.86 5.21
N ASP A 146 -0.62 3.70 6.02
CA ASP A 146 -0.61 5.16 5.89
C ASP A 146 -0.30 5.87 7.22
N LEU A 147 0.33 7.03 7.11
CA LEU A 147 0.45 8.00 8.19
C LEU A 147 -0.81 8.88 8.18
N VAL A 148 -1.87 8.48 8.90
CA VAL A 148 -3.18 9.15 8.86
C VAL A 148 -3.11 10.62 9.28
N PRO A 149 -2.28 11.06 10.26
CA PRO A 149 -2.09 12.48 10.55
C PRO A 149 -1.51 13.28 9.38
N GLU A 150 -0.50 12.74 8.68
CA GLU A 150 0.12 13.37 7.51
C GLU A 150 -0.84 13.37 6.31
N LEU A 151 -1.58 12.27 6.12
CA LEU A 151 -2.63 12.17 5.09
C LEU A 151 -3.71 13.24 5.33
N TYR A 152 -4.12 13.48 6.58
CA TYR A 152 -5.05 14.55 6.92
C TYR A 152 -4.52 15.93 6.50
N LEU A 153 -3.26 16.23 6.82
CA LEU A 153 -2.65 17.51 6.46
C LEU A 153 -2.49 17.69 4.94
N SER A 154 -2.25 16.61 4.20
CA SER A 154 -2.07 16.65 2.74
C SER A 154 -3.39 16.78 1.97
N ARG A 155 -4.50 16.31 2.54
CA ARG A 155 -5.83 16.35 1.91
C ARG A 155 -6.66 17.59 2.28
N PHE A 156 -6.45 18.12 3.49
CA PHE A 156 -7.25 19.21 4.03
C PHE A 156 -6.33 20.38 4.39
N ASP A 157 -6.50 21.49 3.74
CA ASP A 157 -5.75 22.75 4.03
C ASP A 157 -6.27 23.44 5.31
N ARG A 158 -6.39 22.67 6.40
CA ARG A 158 -6.91 23.15 7.70
C ARG A 158 -5.84 23.24 8.78
N GLY A 159 -4.60 22.88 8.49
CA GLY A 159 -3.52 22.86 9.46
C GLY A 159 -3.76 21.88 10.64
N LYS A 160 -3.10 22.14 11.75
CA LYS A 160 -3.11 21.26 12.95
C LYS A 160 -4.29 21.61 13.88
N ASP A 161 -5.51 21.44 13.43
CA ASP A 161 -6.74 21.71 14.16
C ASP A 161 -7.10 20.64 15.22
N LEU A 162 -8.29 20.73 15.81
CA LEU A 162 -8.76 19.75 16.81
C LEU A 162 -8.94 18.35 16.22
N LEU A 163 -9.35 18.24 14.95
CA LEU A 163 -9.51 16.96 14.29
C LEU A 163 -8.16 16.31 14.02
N TYR A 164 -7.15 17.07 13.58
CA TYR A 164 -5.77 16.58 13.50
C TYR A 164 -5.27 16.02 14.85
N ARG A 165 -5.55 16.73 15.97
CA ARG A 165 -5.18 16.25 17.31
C ARG A 165 -5.90 14.97 17.69
N ALA A 166 -7.17 14.81 17.30
CA ALA A 166 -7.94 13.58 17.50
C ALA A 166 -7.34 12.42 16.69
N VAL A 167 -6.99 12.65 15.42
CA VAL A 167 -6.33 11.66 14.55
C VAL A 167 -4.98 11.23 15.16
N CYS A 168 -4.14 12.15 15.60
CA CYS A 168 -2.89 11.83 16.29
C CYS A 168 -3.12 11.02 17.59
N ALA A 169 -4.22 11.30 18.31
CA ALA A 169 -4.55 10.57 19.53
C ALA A 169 -5.01 9.14 19.23
N LEU A 170 -5.74 8.93 18.12
CA LEU A 170 -6.13 7.59 17.64
C LEU A 170 -4.90 6.79 17.21
N GLU A 171 -4.02 7.35 16.39
CA GLU A 171 -2.75 6.73 15.99
C GLU A 171 -1.94 6.26 17.21
N ARG A 172 -1.75 7.14 18.21
CA ARG A 172 -1.03 6.79 19.44
C ARG A 172 -1.70 5.65 20.20
N ARG A 173 -3.04 5.59 20.22
CA ARG A 173 -3.76 4.50 20.89
C ARG A 173 -3.57 3.18 20.13
N THR A 174 -3.58 3.22 18.81
CA THR A 174 -3.32 2.05 17.96
C THR A 174 -1.93 1.49 18.21
N TYR A 175 -0.89 2.33 18.18
CA TYR A 175 0.47 1.89 18.49
C TYR A 175 0.60 1.29 19.91
N ARG A 176 -0.02 1.91 20.93
CA ARG A 176 0.02 1.39 22.31
C ARG A 176 -0.73 0.06 22.48
N ALA A 177 -1.78 -0.15 21.69
CA ALA A 177 -2.58 -1.38 21.73
C ALA A 177 -1.87 -2.55 21.07
N ALA A 178 -1.08 -2.30 20.03
CA ALA A 178 -0.38 -3.30 19.24
C ALA A 178 0.71 -4.01 20.05
N ASP A 179 0.87 -5.30 19.84
CA ASP A 179 2.02 -6.07 20.31
C ASP A 179 3.19 -5.89 19.35
N ILE A 180 2.91 -5.98 18.05
CA ILE A 180 3.86 -5.81 16.95
C ILE A 180 3.31 -4.75 15.99
N VAL A 181 4.21 -4.00 15.34
CA VAL A 181 3.88 -3.04 14.28
C VAL A 181 4.60 -3.45 12.99
N LEU A 182 3.88 -3.48 11.89
CA LEU A 182 4.44 -3.55 10.55
C LEU A 182 4.46 -2.14 9.96
N ALA A 183 5.57 -1.77 9.38
CA ALA A 183 5.76 -0.49 8.70
C ALA A 183 6.10 -0.74 7.23
N THR A 184 5.60 0.10 6.33
CA THR A 184 5.84 -0.07 4.89
C THR A 184 7.27 0.28 4.47
N ASN A 185 8.00 1.05 5.29
CA ASN A 185 9.38 1.44 5.03
C ASN A 185 10.07 1.91 6.32
N GLU A 186 11.37 2.25 6.24
CA GLU A 186 12.15 2.68 7.40
C GLU A 186 11.69 4.05 7.94
N SER A 187 11.17 4.94 7.09
CA SER A 187 10.62 6.22 7.53
C SER A 187 9.37 6.04 8.38
N TYR A 188 8.49 5.10 8.02
CA TYR A 188 7.31 4.75 8.82
C TYR A 188 7.70 4.03 10.12
N ARG A 189 8.72 3.16 10.05
CA ARG A 189 9.31 2.54 11.25
C ARG A 189 9.82 3.60 12.23
N ASP A 190 10.54 4.61 11.75
CA ASP A 190 10.98 5.74 12.57
C ASP A 190 9.81 6.49 13.23
N VAL A 191 8.69 6.66 12.52
CA VAL A 191 7.48 7.25 13.09
C VAL A 191 6.90 6.37 14.20
N ALA A 192 6.79 5.06 13.98
CA ALA A 192 6.29 4.13 14.99
C ALA A 192 7.16 4.13 16.25
N VAL A 193 8.49 4.20 16.11
CA VAL A 193 9.42 4.25 17.24
C VAL A 193 9.37 5.60 17.94
N ARG A 194 9.56 6.71 17.21
CA ARG A 194 9.72 8.05 17.82
C ARG A 194 8.41 8.65 18.28
N ARG A 195 7.36 8.58 17.44
CA ARG A 195 6.04 9.17 17.72
C ARG A 195 5.10 8.18 18.42
N GLY A 196 5.13 6.94 17.98
CA GLY A 196 4.33 5.85 18.53
C GLY A 196 4.84 5.33 19.87
N GLY A 197 6.13 5.57 20.20
CA GLY A 197 6.78 5.09 21.42
C GLY A 197 6.96 3.57 21.43
N ARG A 198 7.08 2.95 20.23
CA ARG A 198 7.31 1.51 20.10
C ARG A 198 8.79 1.19 20.31
N GLN A 199 9.07 0.01 20.85
CA GLN A 199 10.45 -0.47 20.89
C GLN A 199 10.89 -0.86 19.46
N PRO A 200 12.14 -0.59 19.06
CA PRO A 200 12.60 -0.91 17.70
C PRO A 200 12.49 -2.38 17.31
N GLU A 201 12.60 -3.30 18.28
CA GLU A 201 12.46 -4.75 18.12
C GLU A 201 11.02 -5.22 17.88
N ASP A 202 10.02 -4.38 18.20
CA ASP A 202 8.60 -4.66 17.97
C ASP A 202 8.10 -4.06 16.63
N VAL A 203 8.96 -3.41 15.85
CA VAL A 203 8.61 -2.77 14.59
C VAL A 203 9.36 -3.41 13.43
N PHE A 204 8.63 -4.08 12.55
CA PHE A 204 9.17 -4.79 11.39
C PHE A 204 8.85 -4.04 10.11
N VAL A 205 9.83 -3.93 9.21
CA VAL A 205 9.58 -3.33 7.89
C VAL A 205 9.13 -4.42 6.92
N VAL A 206 7.89 -4.30 6.46
CA VAL A 206 7.29 -5.16 5.42
C VAL A 206 6.94 -4.24 4.25
N ARG A 207 7.82 -4.17 3.25
CA ARG A 207 7.62 -3.30 2.08
C ARG A 207 6.56 -3.86 1.14
N SER A 208 5.76 -2.99 0.55
CA SER A 208 4.95 -3.36 -0.60
C SER A 208 5.87 -3.72 -1.77
N ALA A 209 5.46 -4.69 -2.57
CA ALA A 209 6.18 -5.07 -3.78
C ALA A 209 5.17 -5.29 -4.93
N PRO A 210 5.55 -4.99 -6.17
CA PRO A 210 4.68 -5.28 -7.31
C PRO A 210 4.52 -6.80 -7.48
N GLN A 211 3.36 -7.22 -7.92
CA GLN A 211 3.14 -8.61 -8.33
C GLN A 211 3.86 -8.86 -9.66
N ILE A 212 5.02 -9.48 -9.61
CA ILE A 212 5.89 -9.69 -10.79
C ILE A 212 5.14 -10.41 -11.92
N ASP A 213 4.31 -11.41 -11.59
CA ASP A 213 3.53 -12.17 -12.58
C ASP A 213 2.53 -11.28 -13.34
N ARG A 214 2.08 -10.17 -12.74
CA ARG A 214 1.20 -9.20 -13.35
C ARG A 214 1.95 -8.17 -14.20
N PHE A 215 3.14 -7.78 -13.78
CA PHE A 215 3.97 -6.76 -14.43
C PHE A 215 5.05 -7.41 -15.30
N GLN A 216 4.62 -8.20 -16.29
CA GLN A 216 5.50 -8.80 -17.28
C GLN A 216 5.51 -7.91 -18.54
N PRO A 217 6.67 -7.35 -18.94
CA PRO A 217 6.75 -6.57 -20.16
C PRO A 217 6.29 -7.35 -21.40
N VAL A 218 5.49 -6.69 -22.22
CA VAL A 218 5.06 -7.19 -23.53
C VAL A 218 5.72 -6.36 -24.65
N PRO A 219 5.70 -6.81 -25.91
CA PRO A 219 6.20 -5.99 -27.02
C PRO A 219 5.54 -4.61 -27.03
N PRO A 220 6.30 -3.50 -27.22
CA PRO A 220 5.76 -2.16 -27.27
C PRO A 220 4.84 -2.00 -28.50
N GLU A 221 3.77 -1.20 -28.32
CA GLU A 221 2.77 -0.91 -29.35
C GLU A 221 2.89 0.56 -29.80
N PRO A 222 3.51 0.83 -30.97
CA PRO A 222 3.72 2.19 -31.48
C PRO A 222 2.44 3.02 -31.62
N GLU A 223 1.30 2.38 -31.84
CA GLU A 223 0.00 3.03 -31.99
C GLU A 223 -0.42 3.79 -30.73
N LEU A 224 0.00 3.31 -29.54
CA LEU A 224 -0.27 3.97 -28.26
C LEU A 224 0.46 5.32 -28.13
N LYS A 225 1.48 5.56 -28.95
CA LYS A 225 2.21 6.84 -29.04
C LYS A 225 1.46 7.89 -29.88
N ARG A 226 0.36 7.52 -30.53
CA ARG A 226 -0.45 8.41 -31.39
C ARG A 226 0.37 9.20 -32.43
N GLY A 227 1.29 8.51 -33.10
CA GLY A 227 2.16 9.10 -34.12
C GLY A 227 3.28 9.98 -33.57
N LYS A 228 3.50 10.01 -32.25
CA LYS A 228 4.62 10.72 -31.62
C LYS A 228 5.79 9.76 -31.36
N PRO A 229 7.04 10.24 -31.40
CA PRO A 229 8.21 9.44 -31.04
C PRO A 229 8.20 8.93 -29.61
N HIS A 230 7.66 9.72 -28.66
CA HIS A 230 7.75 9.41 -27.23
C HIS A 230 6.38 9.27 -26.58
N LEU A 231 6.26 8.25 -25.68
CA LEU A 231 5.13 8.07 -24.78
C LEU A 231 5.58 8.33 -23.34
N LEU A 232 4.94 9.29 -22.70
CA LEU A 232 5.07 9.56 -21.26
C LEU A 232 3.92 8.90 -20.53
N CYS A 233 4.16 8.27 -19.38
CA CYS A 233 3.10 7.55 -18.67
C CYS A 233 3.05 7.91 -17.18
N TYR A 234 1.87 8.26 -16.70
CA TYR A 234 1.53 8.32 -15.28
C TYR A 234 0.58 7.17 -14.93
N LEU A 235 0.84 6.50 -13.81
CA LEU A 235 -0.04 5.49 -13.23
C LEU A 235 -0.32 5.83 -11.78
N GLY A 236 -1.58 5.84 -11.37
CA GLY A 236 -1.92 5.96 -9.95
C GLY A 236 -3.31 6.51 -9.69
N VAL A 237 -3.60 6.66 -8.41
CA VAL A 237 -4.75 7.43 -7.95
C VAL A 237 -4.52 8.90 -8.30
N MET A 238 -5.60 9.63 -8.54
CA MET A 238 -5.57 11.07 -8.82
C MET A 238 -6.29 11.81 -7.69
N GLY A 239 -5.65 11.87 -6.55
CA GLY A 239 -6.05 12.73 -5.44
C GLY A 239 -5.26 14.04 -5.43
N PRO A 240 -5.64 15.00 -4.57
CA PRO A 240 -4.94 16.28 -4.46
C PRO A 240 -3.45 16.16 -4.10
N GLN A 241 -3.08 15.09 -3.39
CA GLN A 241 -1.71 14.83 -2.94
C GLN A 241 -0.83 14.13 -3.97
N ASP A 242 -1.41 13.61 -5.08
CA ASP A 242 -0.69 12.73 -6.01
C ASP A 242 0.04 13.49 -7.13
N GLY A 243 -0.07 14.82 -7.18
CA GLY A 243 0.76 15.71 -8.01
C GLY A 243 0.49 15.67 -9.51
N VAL A 244 -0.68 15.16 -9.94
CA VAL A 244 -1.04 15.14 -11.36
C VAL A 244 -1.05 16.56 -11.96
N ASP A 245 -1.45 17.55 -11.17
CA ASP A 245 -1.39 18.98 -11.54
C ASP A 245 0.04 19.47 -11.78
N TYR A 246 1.01 19.05 -10.97
CA TYR A 246 2.44 19.33 -11.19
C TYR A 246 2.93 18.70 -12.50
N ALA A 247 2.55 17.44 -12.76
CA ALA A 247 2.89 16.81 -14.05
C ALA A 247 2.33 17.58 -15.23
N LEU A 248 1.05 17.98 -15.18
CA LEU A 248 0.41 18.73 -16.26
C LEU A 248 1.09 20.09 -16.49
N ARG A 249 1.45 20.82 -15.42
CA ARG A 249 2.18 22.10 -15.55
C ARG A 249 3.60 21.88 -16.08
N ALA A 250 4.28 20.81 -15.67
CA ALA A 250 5.58 20.44 -16.23
C ALA A 250 5.49 20.09 -17.74
N LEU A 251 4.43 19.36 -18.15
CA LEU A 251 4.19 19.06 -19.57
C LEU A 251 3.86 20.32 -20.39
N ALA A 252 3.15 21.28 -19.82
CA ALA A 252 2.95 22.58 -20.47
C ALA A 252 4.28 23.31 -20.67
N LYS A 253 5.15 23.34 -19.64
CA LYS A 253 6.51 23.90 -19.76
C LYS A 253 7.38 23.16 -20.77
N LEU A 254 7.29 21.82 -20.83
CA LEU A 254 7.98 21.01 -21.82
C LEU A 254 7.61 21.44 -23.25
N ARG A 255 6.34 21.75 -23.50
CA ARG A 255 5.85 22.25 -24.79
C ARG A 255 6.23 23.72 -25.02
N ASP A 256 5.92 24.60 -24.08
CA ASP A 256 5.92 26.05 -24.28
C ASP A 256 7.31 26.66 -24.07
N GLU A 257 8.08 26.19 -23.07
CA GLU A 257 9.40 26.73 -22.73
C GLU A 257 10.53 25.97 -23.44
N LEU A 258 10.40 24.63 -23.60
CA LEU A 258 11.42 23.79 -24.23
C LEU A 258 11.12 23.47 -25.71
N GLY A 259 9.97 23.92 -26.23
CA GLY A 259 9.58 23.73 -27.63
C GLY A 259 9.33 22.26 -28.04
N ARG A 260 9.15 21.34 -27.09
CA ARG A 260 9.00 19.91 -27.37
C ARG A 260 7.53 19.55 -27.59
N THR A 261 7.23 19.00 -28.76
CA THR A 261 5.87 18.57 -29.16
C THR A 261 5.85 17.13 -29.68
N ASP A 262 6.99 16.45 -29.61
CA ASP A 262 7.24 15.10 -30.11
C ASP A 262 6.90 13.99 -29.10
N TRP A 263 5.95 14.26 -28.22
CA TRP A 263 5.48 13.34 -27.18
C TRP A 263 3.96 13.24 -27.11
N HIS A 264 3.48 12.11 -26.64
CA HIS A 264 2.13 11.86 -26.14
C HIS A 264 2.21 11.44 -24.66
N ALA A 265 1.29 11.90 -23.85
CA ALA A 265 1.24 11.49 -22.44
C ALA A 265 -0.08 10.80 -22.11
N VAL A 266 0.01 9.68 -21.37
CA VAL A 266 -1.15 8.95 -20.89
C VAL A 266 -1.17 8.95 -19.36
N PHE A 267 -2.34 9.32 -18.80
CA PHE A 267 -2.61 9.29 -17.36
C PHE A 267 -3.59 8.16 -17.07
N VAL A 268 -3.08 7.09 -16.47
CA VAL A 268 -3.84 5.89 -16.15
C VAL A 268 -4.24 5.91 -14.69
N GLY A 269 -5.54 5.83 -14.43
CA GLY A 269 -6.09 5.80 -13.07
C GLY A 269 -7.30 6.70 -12.91
N ALA A 270 -7.82 6.76 -11.70
CA ALA A 270 -8.96 7.59 -11.33
C ALA A 270 -8.80 8.05 -9.86
N GLY A 271 -9.62 8.97 -9.43
CA GLY A 271 -9.61 9.48 -8.06
C GLY A 271 -10.44 10.76 -7.93
N ASP A 272 -10.47 11.32 -6.74
CA ASP A 272 -11.33 12.46 -6.40
C ASP A 272 -10.99 13.73 -7.21
N ALA A 273 -9.74 13.85 -7.67
CA ALA A 273 -9.29 14.98 -8.48
C ALA A 273 -9.35 14.73 -10.00
N PHE A 274 -9.83 13.57 -10.46
CA PHE A 274 -9.78 13.17 -11.88
C PHE A 274 -10.39 14.25 -12.81
N ASP A 275 -11.64 14.66 -12.57
CA ASP A 275 -12.32 15.65 -13.41
C ASP A 275 -11.62 17.01 -13.38
N ALA A 276 -11.10 17.41 -12.21
CA ALA A 276 -10.34 18.65 -12.07
C ALA A 276 -9.02 18.61 -12.87
N MET A 277 -8.36 17.45 -12.96
CA MET A 277 -7.13 17.27 -13.74
C MET A 277 -7.39 17.29 -15.25
N VAL A 278 -8.48 16.68 -15.70
CA VAL A 278 -8.95 16.77 -17.10
C VAL A 278 -9.20 18.23 -17.49
N GLU A 279 -9.90 18.98 -16.62
CA GLU A 279 -10.16 20.41 -16.86
C GLU A 279 -8.89 21.27 -16.81
N LEU A 280 -7.95 20.95 -15.92
CA LEU A 280 -6.64 21.62 -15.88
C LEU A 280 -5.87 21.38 -17.18
N SER A 281 -5.82 20.14 -17.66
CA SER A 281 -5.20 19.79 -18.95
C SER A 281 -5.78 20.58 -20.11
N ARG A 282 -7.12 20.74 -20.14
CA ARG A 282 -7.80 21.56 -21.15
C ARG A 282 -7.41 23.04 -21.05
N ARG A 283 -7.37 23.61 -19.85
CA ARG A 283 -6.96 25.00 -19.63
C ARG A 283 -5.51 25.28 -20.02
N LEU A 284 -4.64 24.28 -19.83
CA LEU A 284 -3.23 24.35 -20.24
C LEU A 284 -3.04 24.09 -21.74
N GLY A 285 -4.12 23.83 -22.51
CA GLY A 285 -4.05 23.56 -23.94
C GLY A 285 -3.38 22.23 -24.30
N LEU A 286 -3.46 21.21 -23.41
CA LEU A 286 -2.80 19.92 -23.57
C LEU A 286 -3.73 18.82 -24.12
N SER A 287 -4.96 19.12 -24.47
CA SER A 287 -6.01 18.11 -24.83
C SER A 287 -5.60 17.20 -25.98
N GLU A 288 -4.82 17.68 -26.95
CA GLU A 288 -4.35 16.86 -28.07
C GLU A 288 -3.17 15.95 -27.72
N GLN A 289 -2.41 16.29 -26.67
CA GLN A 289 -1.17 15.62 -26.28
C GLN A 289 -1.34 14.72 -25.06
N VAL A 290 -2.37 14.96 -24.23
CA VAL A 290 -2.61 14.26 -22.98
C VAL A 290 -3.91 13.48 -23.03
N GLN A 291 -3.83 12.21 -22.69
CA GLN A 291 -4.97 11.30 -22.57
C GLN A 291 -5.18 10.88 -21.12
N PHE A 292 -6.41 10.97 -20.65
CA PHE A 292 -6.86 10.36 -19.39
C PHE A 292 -7.69 9.12 -19.71
N THR A 293 -7.26 7.96 -19.19
CA THR A 293 -7.94 6.68 -19.49
C THR A 293 -8.99 6.30 -18.45
N GLY A 294 -8.93 6.90 -17.26
CA GLY A 294 -9.60 6.32 -16.10
C GLY A 294 -8.94 5.00 -15.69
N ARG A 295 -9.66 4.19 -14.94
CA ARG A 295 -9.22 2.82 -14.59
C ARG A 295 -9.39 1.90 -15.79
N ILE A 296 -8.33 1.20 -16.16
CA ILE A 296 -8.29 0.24 -17.25
C ILE A 296 -7.95 -1.16 -16.74
N PRO A 297 -8.22 -2.22 -17.51
CA PRO A 297 -7.78 -3.58 -17.23
C PRO A 297 -6.25 -3.69 -17.11
N ASP A 298 -5.79 -4.67 -16.35
CA ASP A 298 -4.36 -4.90 -16.14
C ASP A 298 -3.60 -5.17 -17.43
N ALA A 299 -4.21 -5.87 -18.38
CA ALA A 299 -3.61 -6.13 -19.69
C ALA A 299 -3.33 -4.83 -20.46
N ASP A 300 -4.26 -3.89 -20.47
CA ASP A 300 -4.08 -2.60 -21.12
C ASP A 300 -3.04 -1.73 -20.37
N LEU A 301 -3.03 -1.78 -19.05
CA LEU A 301 -2.01 -1.11 -18.25
C LEU A 301 -0.60 -1.59 -18.60
N VAL A 302 -0.40 -2.91 -18.70
CA VAL A 302 0.88 -3.52 -19.09
C VAL A 302 1.31 -3.08 -20.49
N ARG A 303 0.36 -2.96 -21.45
CA ARG A 303 0.64 -2.47 -22.81
C ARG A 303 1.14 -1.02 -22.80
N TYR A 304 0.46 -0.13 -22.06
CA TYR A 304 0.91 1.27 -21.89
C TYR A 304 2.30 1.35 -21.24
N LEU A 305 2.50 0.66 -20.13
CA LEU A 305 3.78 0.66 -19.44
C LEU A 305 4.91 0.05 -20.29
N SER A 306 4.62 -1.01 -21.06
CA SER A 306 5.61 -1.62 -21.96
C SER A 306 6.00 -0.71 -23.12
N THR A 307 5.11 0.20 -23.52
CA THR A 307 5.33 1.14 -24.63
C THR A 307 5.92 2.47 -24.14
N ALA A 308 5.75 2.80 -22.86
CA ALA A 308 6.21 4.08 -22.30
C ALA A 308 7.74 4.25 -22.42
N ASP A 309 8.17 5.42 -22.86
CA ASP A 309 9.58 5.81 -22.89
C ASP A 309 10.03 6.41 -21.55
N VAL A 310 9.15 7.13 -20.86
CA VAL A 310 9.42 7.75 -19.55
C VAL A 310 8.17 7.66 -18.68
N CYS A 311 8.35 7.25 -17.42
CA CYS A 311 7.30 7.22 -16.42
C CYS A 311 7.43 8.38 -15.43
N LEU A 312 6.28 8.90 -14.97
CA LEU A 312 6.20 10.12 -14.17
C LEU A 312 5.76 9.82 -12.73
N SER A 313 6.54 10.30 -11.76
CA SER A 313 6.20 10.31 -10.32
C SER A 313 6.25 11.74 -9.80
N PRO A 314 5.19 12.53 -10.06
CA PRO A 314 5.18 13.97 -9.80
C PRO A 314 4.71 14.31 -8.39
N ASP A 315 4.78 13.37 -7.45
CA ASP A 315 4.30 13.50 -6.08
C ASP A 315 5.00 14.68 -5.40
N PRO A 316 4.28 15.76 -5.01
CA PRO A 316 4.90 16.95 -4.46
C PRO A 316 5.43 16.70 -3.05
N ARG A 317 6.49 17.43 -2.66
CA ARG A 317 6.99 17.35 -1.29
C ARG A 317 5.97 17.89 -0.32
N ASN A 318 5.51 17.04 0.54
CA ASN A 318 4.71 17.34 1.72
C ASN A 318 5.05 16.30 2.83
N PRO A 319 4.57 16.48 4.06
CA PRO A 319 4.92 15.57 5.17
C PRO A 319 4.57 14.09 4.94
N LEU A 320 3.57 13.79 4.11
CA LEU A 320 3.20 12.43 3.74
C LEU A 320 4.12 11.88 2.65
N ASN A 321 4.18 12.58 1.52
CA ASN A 321 4.85 12.09 0.32
C ASN A 321 6.36 11.90 0.51
N ASP A 322 7.01 12.77 1.29
CA ASP A 322 8.46 12.69 1.53
C ASP A 322 8.89 11.38 2.20
N VAL A 323 7.97 10.77 2.97
CA VAL A 323 8.22 9.54 3.73
C VAL A 323 7.46 8.31 3.23
N SER A 324 6.66 8.46 2.16
CA SER A 324 5.83 7.38 1.61
C SER A 324 6.50 6.66 0.45
N THR A 325 6.42 5.33 0.44
CA THR A 325 6.83 4.53 -0.71
C THR A 325 5.72 4.56 -1.76
N MET A 326 6.02 5.08 -2.94
CA MET A 326 5.05 5.18 -4.03
C MET A 326 5.00 3.86 -4.83
N ASN A 327 3.85 3.16 -4.78
CA ASN A 327 3.66 1.89 -5.48
C ASN A 327 3.90 2.02 -6.99
N LYS A 328 3.49 3.13 -7.61
CA LYS A 328 3.75 3.43 -9.03
C LYS A 328 5.23 3.34 -9.40
N VAL A 329 6.12 3.81 -8.52
CA VAL A 329 7.58 3.76 -8.71
C VAL A 329 8.06 2.31 -8.76
N LEU A 330 7.55 1.44 -7.88
CA LEU A 330 7.88 0.02 -7.86
C LEU A 330 7.35 -0.70 -9.11
N GLU A 331 6.15 -0.34 -9.57
CA GLU A 331 5.53 -0.88 -10.78
C GLU A 331 6.28 -0.45 -12.05
N TYR A 332 6.73 0.81 -12.14
CA TYR A 332 7.60 1.28 -13.23
C TYR A 332 8.93 0.54 -13.28
N MET A 333 9.56 0.33 -12.14
CA MET A 333 10.80 -0.44 -12.03
C MET A 333 10.60 -1.89 -12.45
N ALA A 334 9.50 -2.54 -12.05
CA ALA A 334 9.18 -3.90 -12.47
C ALA A 334 9.05 -4.00 -14.01
N MET A 335 8.48 -2.98 -14.64
CA MET A 335 8.36 -2.89 -16.10
C MET A 335 9.65 -2.42 -16.80
N GLY A 336 10.73 -2.18 -16.06
CA GLY A 336 12.00 -1.71 -16.61
C GLY A 336 11.91 -0.32 -17.25
N ARG A 337 11.10 0.58 -16.68
CA ARG A 337 10.91 1.94 -17.20
C ARG A 337 11.70 2.98 -16.39
N PRO A 338 12.36 3.94 -17.08
CA PRO A 338 13.02 5.05 -16.42
C PRO A 338 11.99 6.01 -15.81
N ILE A 339 12.35 6.66 -14.72
CA ILE A 339 11.43 7.46 -13.93
C ILE A 339 11.95 8.89 -13.82
N VAL A 340 11.06 9.88 -14.00
CA VAL A 340 11.26 11.25 -13.53
C VAL A 340 10.44 11.41 -12.26
N SER A 341 11.09 11.84 -11.18
CA SER A 341 10.44 12.03 -9.87
C SER A 341 10.86 13.37 -9.26
N PHE A 342 10.06 13.92 -8.36
CA PHE A 342 10.59 14.91 -7.43
C PHE A 342 11.52 14.26 -6.41
N ASP A 343 12.47 15.06 -5.91
CA ASP A 343 13.46 14.66 -4.92
C ASP A 343 12.81 14.52 -3.54
N LEU A 344 12.28 13.33 -3.28
CA LEU A 344 11.68 12.93 -2.01
C LEU A 344 12.55 11.85 -1.35
N LYS A 345 12.58 11.83 -0.02
CA LYS A 345 13.39 10.88 0.75
C LYS A 345 13.13 9.43 0.33
N GLU A 346 11.86 9.00 0.35
CA GLU A 346 11.52 7.59 0.03
C GLU A 346 11.54 7.30 -1.47
N ALA A 347 11.38 8.31 -2.35
CA ALA A 347 11.59 8.12 -3.78
C ALA A 347 13.05 7.72 -4.08
N ARG A 348 14.02 8.40 -3.44
CA ARG A 348 15.45 8.04 -3.55
C ARG A 348 15.76 6.65 -2.98
N VAL A 349 15.18 6.31 -1.83
CA VAL A 349 15.34 4.97 -1.23
C VAL A 349 14.78 3.89 -2.15
N SER A 350 13.62 4.13 -2.74
CA SER A 350 12.95 3.15 -3.61
C SER A 350 13.62 3.04 -4.97
N ALA A 351 13.74 4.12 -5.72
CA ALA A 351 14.19 4.07 -7.11
C ALA A 351 15.73 4.14 -7.26
N GLY A 352 16.45 4.88 -6.39
CA GLY A 352 17.89 5.06 -6.56
C GLY A 352 18.21 5.58 -7.97
N ASP A 353 19.13 4.94 -8.66
CA ASP A 353 19.55 5.31 -10.03
C ASP A 353 18.56 4.85 -11.14
N ALA A 354 17.45 4.23 -10.78
CA ALA A 354 16.35 3.97 -11.73
C ALA A 354 15.50 5.22 -11.99
N ALA A 355 15.72 6.32 -11.25
CA ALA A 355 15.06 7.60 -11.45
C ALA A 355 16.05 8.76 -11.60
N VAL A 356 15.60 9.83 -12.26
CA VAL A 356 16.20 11.17 -12.19
C VAL A 356 15.29 12.05 -11.33
N TYR A 357 15.88 12.99 -10.59
CA TYR A 357 15.19 13.73 -9.55
C TYR A 357 15.23 15.23 -9.79
N ALA A 358 14.06 15.83 -10.01
CA ALA A 358 13.91 17.29 -9.99
C ALA A 358 13.87 17.80 -8.54
N PRO A 359 14.39 18.98 -8.23
CA PRO A 359 14.15 19.61 -6.94
C PRO A 359 12.67 19.59 -6.58
N ALA A 360 12.37 19.41 -5.31
CA ALA A 360 10.99 19.23 -4.86
C ALA A 360 10.09 20.38 -5.35
N ASN A 361 9.01 20.01 -6.03
CA ASN A 361 7.99 20.90 -6.58
C ASN A 361 8.48 21.84 -7.71
N ASP A 362 9.67 21.62 -8.27
CA ASP A 362 10.19 22.37 -9.42
C ASP A 362 9.72 21.76 -10.75
N GLU A 363 8.63 22.29 -11.29
CA GLU A 363 8.01 21.82 -12.53
C GLU A 363 8.89 22.09 -13.77
N ALA A 364 9.71 23.15 -13.75
CA ALA A 364 10.58 23.47 -14.87
C ALA A 364 11.72 22.46 -14.98
N GLU A 365 12.35 22.12 -13.85
CA GLU A 365 13.38 21.09 -13.85
C GLU A 365 12.80 19.70 -14.13
N PHE A 366 11.58 19.42 -13.64
CA PHE A 366 10.88 18.17 -13.98
C PHE A 366 10.68 18.04 -15.50
N ALA A 367 10.28 19.12 -16.18
CA ALA A 367 10.17 19.17 -17.64
C ALA A 367 11.52 18.96 -18.36
N ARG A 368 12.61 19.57 -17.85
CA ARG A 368 13.96 19.37 -18.42
C ARG A 368 14.43 17.93 -18.30
N LEU A 369 14.14 17.27 -17.17
CA LEU A 369 14.50 15.87 -16.97
C LEU A 369 13.68 14.94 -17.86
N ILE A 370 12.41 15.26 -18.16
CA ILE A 370 11.64 14.54 -19.17
C ILE A 370 12.33 14.67 -20.53
N ALA A 371 12.65 15.88 -20.97
CA ALA A 371 13.33 16.13 -22.24
C ALA A 371 14.67 15.37 -22.32
N LEU A 372 15.47 15.42 -21.25
CA LEU A 372 16.75 14.69 -21.17
C LEU A 372 16.55 13.18 -21.39
N LEU A 373 15.55 12.58 -20.75
CA LEU A 373 15.29 11.14 -20.93
C LEU A 373 14.67 10.83 -22.30
N MET A 374 13.93 11.76 -22.91
CA MET A 374 13.46 11.58 -24.30
C MET A 374 14.64 11.48 -25.27
N ASP A 375 15.68 12.27 -25.06
CA ASP A 375 16.84 12.37 -25.94
C ASP A 375 17.93 11.30 -25.70
N ASP A 376 17.90 10.58 -24.56
CA ASP A 376 18.91 9.59 -24.19
C ASP A 376 18.33 8.17 -24.04
N PRO A 377 18.18 7.42 -25.14
CA PRO A 377 17.65 6.05 -25.09
C PRO A 377 18.55 5.07 -24.32
N GLU A 378 19.88 5.27 -24.35
CA GLU A 378 20.81 4.41 -23.62
C GLU A 378 20.64 4.60 -22.11
N LYS A 379 20.48 5.83 -21.66
CA LYS A 379 20.19 6.13 -20.25
C LYS A 379 18.87 5.51 -19.81
N ARG A 380 17.82 5.60 -20.64
CA ARG A 380 16.54 4.93 -20.36
C ARG A 380 16.71 3.43 -20.15
N ILE A 381 17.46 2.76 -21.01
CA ILE A 381 17.73 1.30 -20.92
C ILE A 381 18.49 0.98 -19.63
N ARG A 382 19.56 1.73 -19.32
CA ARG A 382 20.36 1.51 -18.09
C ARG A 382 19.49 1.69 -16.85
N MET A 383 18.70 2.77 -16.77
CA MET A 383 17.80 3.04 -15.64
C MET A 383 16.74 1.95 -15.47
N GLY A 384 16.15 1.50 -16.57
CA GLY A 384 15.16 0.41 -16.57
C GLY A 384 15.75 -0.88 -16.00
N LYS A 385 16.98 -1.25 -16.42
CA LYS A 385 17.69 -2.43 -15.92
C LYS A 385 17.96 -2.33 -14.40
N ILE A 386 18.45 -1.18 -13.94
CA ILE A 386 18.67 -0.92 -12.51
C ILE A 386 17.36 -1.09 -11.72
N GLY A 387 16.24 -0.58 -12.26
CA GLY A 387 14.93 -0.74 -11.65
C GLY A 387 14.53 -2.20 -11.48
N GLN A 388 14.67 -3.01 -12.52
CA GLN A 388 14.36 -4.45 -12.48
C GLN A 388 15.27 -5.21 -11.50
N GLU A 389 16.56 -4.91 -11.45
CA GLU A 389 17.50 -5.48 -10.50
C GLU A 389 17.12 -5.15 -9.04
N ARG A 390 16.63 -3.93 -8.78
CA ARG A 390 16.16 -3.53 -7.45
C ARG A 390 14.91 -4.30 -7.03
N ILE A 391 13.95 -4.46 -7.95
CA ILE A 391 12.68 -5.16 -7.65
C ILE A 391 12.90 -6.66 -7.46
N SER A 392 13.80 -7.28 -8.22
CA SER A 392 14.12 -8.70 -8.07
C SER A 392 15.08 -9.00 -6.91
N GLY A 393 15.77 -7.98 -6.40
CA GLY A 393 16.75 -8.05 -5.32
C GLY A 393 16.23 -7.44 -4.01
N PRO A 394 16.77 -6.26 -3.60
CA PRO A 394 16.49 -5.70 -2.27
C PRO A 394 15.04 -5.32 -2.02
N LEU A 395 14.26 -5.03 -3.06
CA LEU A 395 12.83 -4.65 -2.94
C LEU A 395 11.88 -5.80 -3.31
N SER A 396 12.38 -7.03 -3.38
CA SER A 396 11.57 -8.20 -3.69
C SER A 396 10.60 -8.54 -2.56
N TRP A 397 9.44 -9.12 -2.92
CA TRP A 397 8.48 -9.60 -1.93
C TRP A 397 9.06 -10.66 -1.01
N GLN A 398 10.03 -11.48 -1.47
CA GLN A 398 10.69 -12.50 -0.66
C GLN A 398 11.37 -11.91 0.59
N ASN A 399 11.96 -10.72 0.50
CA ASN A 399 12.52 -10.03 1.67
C ASN A 399 11.42 -9.59 2.64
N SER A 400 10.30 -9.08 2.12
CA SER A 400 9.13 -8.69 2.91
C SER A 400 8.46 -9.91 3.57
N GLN A 401 8.40 -11.05 2.89
CA GLN A 401 7.90 -12.32 3.44
C GLN A 401 8.68 -12.73 4.69
N ALA A 402 10.02 -12.72 4.62
CA ALA A 402 10.86 -13.05 5.75
C ALA A 402 10.59 -12.14 6.96
N SER A 403 10.45 -10.83 6.73
CA SER A 403 10.12 -9.84 7.76
C SER A 403 8.72 -10.05 8.35
N LEU A 404 7.71 -10.32 7.51
CA LEU A 404 6.34 -10.61 7.94
C LEU A 404 6.29 -11.85 8.84
N LEU A 405 6.93 -12.94 8.43
CA LEU A 405 6.97 -14.19 9.20
C LEU A 405 7.72 -14.00 10.53
N ALA A 406 8.82 -13.23 10.53
CA ALA A 406 9.54 -12.88 11.76
C ALA A 406 8.68 -12.06 12.72
N ALA A 407 7.85 -11.14 12.21
CA ALA A 407 6.91 -10.35 13.01
C ALA A 407 5.83 -11.24 13.65
N TYR A 408 5.29 -12.20 12.91
CA TYR A 408 4.31 -13.16 13.44
C TYR A 408 4.95 -14.11 14.47
N ALA A 409 6.16 -14.57 14.24
CA ALA A 409 6.94 -15.34 15.20
C ALA A 409 7.17 -14.54 16.50
N ALA A 410 7.54 -13.25 16.37
CA ALA A 410 7.71 -12.36 17.51
C ALA A 410 6.40 -12.17 18.29
N ALA A 411 5.28 -11.97 17.61
CA ALA A 411 3.96 -11.87 18.24
C ALA A 411 3.59 -13.10 19.05
N CYS A 412 4.06 -14.27 18.65
CA CYS A 412 3.72 -15.55 19.29
C CYS A 412 4.70 -16.03 20.38
N ARG A 413 5.91 -15.44 20.48
CA ARG A 413 6.99 -15.93 21.39
C ARG A 413 6.62 -15.95 22.87
N ASP A 414 5.75 -15.04 23.33
CA ASP A 414 5.35 -14.94 24.77
C ASP A 414 4.11 -15.79 25.11
N HIS A 415 3.60 -16.59 24.18
CA HIS A 415 2.54 -17.54 24.44
C HIS A 415 3.12 -18.92 24.82
N ALA A 416 3.72 -19.01 26.00
CA ALA A 416 3.63 -20.27 26.73
C ALA A 416 2.12 -20.57 26.95
N PRO A 417 1.59 -21.77 26.61
CA PRO A 417 0.18 -22.05 26.77
C PRO A 417 -0.18 -21.81 28.24
N VAL A 418 -1.11 -20.89 28.50
CA VAL A 418 -1.74 -20.77 29.82
C VAL A 418 -2.32 -22.15 30.09
N SER A 419 -1.64 -22.91 30.94
CA SER A 419 -2.00 -24.29 31.20
C SER A 419 -3.46 -24.37 31.65
N ALA A 420 -4.16 -25.45 31.29
CA ALA A 420 -5.55 -25.68 31.70
C ALA A 420 -5.75 -25.45 33.22
N ALA A 421 -4.69 -25.65 34.04
CA ALA A 421 -4.63 -25.36 35.45
C ALA A 421 -4.84 -23.87 35.81
N THR A 422 -4.29 -22.93 35.04
CA THR A 422 -4.43 -21.49 35.30
C THR A 422 -5.84 -21.01 34.91
N ARG A 423 -6.49 -21.59 33.91
CA ARG A 423 -7.89 -21.29 33.55
C ARG A 423 -8.88 -21.77 34.62
N SER A 424 -8.63 -22.92 35.26
CA SER A 424 -9.48 -23.42 36.34
C SER A 424 -9.31 -22.57 37.62
N ALA A 425 -8.11 -22.06 37.92
CA ALA A 425 -7.87 -21.20 39.06
C ALA A 425 -8.51 -19.80 38.87
N GLN A 426 -8.49 -19.22 37.67
CA GLN A 426 -9.20 -17.99 37.37
C GLN A 426 -10.73 -18.16 37.41
N LYS A 427 -11.29 -19.28 36.94
CA LYS A 427 -12.72 -19.56 37.06
C LYS A 427 -13.17 -19.73 38.52
N ARG A 428 -12.34 -20.35 39.38
CA ARG A 428 -12.68 -20.50 40.82
C ARG A 428 -12.67 -19.14 41.53
N ARG A 429 -11.72 -18.23 41.24
CA ARG A 429 -11.71 -16.86 41.81
C ARG A 429 -12.81 -15.95 41.31
N ALA A 430 -13.42 -16.21 40.15
CA ALA A 430 -14.56 -15.47 39.62
C ALA A 430 -15.91 -15.94 40.18
N VAL A 431 -15.98 -17.10 40.80
CA VAL A 431 -17.19 -17.64 41.46
C VAL A 431 -17.20 -17.29 42.95
N GLU A 432 -16.06 -16.93 43.53
CA GLU A 432 -15.92 -16.57 44.96
C GLU A 432 -15.99 -15.04 45.21
N ARG A 433 -16.35 -14.26 44.20
CA ARG A 433 -16.69 -12.83 44.30
C ARG A 433 -18.12 -12.62 43.77
#